data_40e359f78218ca2d66991d7017111cd2
#
_entry.id   40e359f78218ca2d66991d7017111cd2
#
_cell.length_a   1.000
_cell.length_b   1.000
_cell.length_c   1.000
_cell.angle_alpha   90.00
_cell.angle_beta   90.00
_cell.angle_gamma   90.00
#
_symmetry.space_group_name_H-M   'P 1'
#
loop_
_entity.id
_entity.type
_entity.pdbx_description
1 polymer ?
#
loop_
_entity_poly.entity_id
_entity_poly.type
_entity_poly.pdbx_seq_one_letter_code
_entity_poly.pdbx_strand_id
1 'polypeptide(L)'
;MHHLCFPVRYEDELTLDAAVEDVKACIRFIEKQTGEKWNWDAYFTAMKRFNTETDYELQKWEINKTAYPQLIGPTYELFRKWCYEMDGGLDPRTIKSCEKVNKILLKGYKNKEQAWRNKMRYRAITWSCPPHYYANFSNWLANSWGINVVVEMESLNYTKHLNTTDETEALRD
;
A
#
# COMPACT_ATOMS: atom_id res chain seq x y z
N MET A 1 -22.56 0.77 21.21
CA MET A 1 -21.41 1.35 20.48
C MET A 1 -20.17 0.60 20.92
N HIS A 2 -19.35 0.15 20.01
CA HIS A 2 -18.05 -0.45 20.30
C HIS A 2 -16.95 0.55 19.93
N HIS A 3 -15.94 0.71 20.77
CA HIS A 3 -14.80 1.57 20.51
C HIS A 3 -13.58 0.70 20.31
N LEU A 4 -12.87 0.91 19.21
CA LEU A 4 -11.57 0.30 18.96
C LEU A 4 -10.47 1.24 19.48
N CYS A 5 -9.58 0.70 20.29
CA CYS A 5 -8.37 1.37 20.70
C CYS A 5 -7.18 0.80 19.96
N PHE A 6 -6.59 1.59 19.06
CA PHE A 6 -5.32 1.23 18.45
C PHE A 6 -4.18 1.77 19.29
N PRO A 7 -3.23 0.94 19.73
CA PRO A 7 -2.08 1.39 20.47
C PRO A 7 -1.19 2.27 19.58
N VAL A 8 -0.69 3.36 20.14
CA VAL A 8 0.24 4.27 19.45
C VAL A 8 1.66 3.70 19.44
N ARG A 9 1.94 2.74 20.33
CA ARG A 9 3.23 2.04 20.43
C ARG A 9 3.00 0.55 20.51
N TYR A 10 3.73 -0.22 19.70
CA TYR A 10 3.60 -1.68 19.58
C TYR A 10 4.83 -2.43 20.13
N GLU A 11 5.58 -1.78 21.03
CA GLU A 11 6.88 -2.28 21.45
C GLU A 11 6.78 -3.40 22.50
N ASP A 12 5.60 -3.64 23.05
CA ASP A 12 5.39 -4.71 24.00
C ASP A 12 4.26 -5.65 23.61
N GLU A 13 4.46 -6.93 23.85
CA GLU A 13 3.55 -8.01 23.52
C GLU A 13 2.18 -7.85 24.20
N LEU A 14 2.12 -7.32 25.42
CA LEU A 14 0.87 -7.13 26.16
C LEU A 14 -0.01 -6.09 25.48
N THR A 15 0.58 -5.02 24.97
CA THR A 15 -0.14 -3.98 24.21
C THR A 15 -0.69 -4.56 22.90
N LEU A 16 0.09 -5.37 22.22
CA LEU A 16 -0.32 -6.02 20.98
C LEU A 16 -1.44 -7.04 21.23
N ASP A 17 -1.31 -7.88 22.26
CA ASP A 17 -2.35 -8.83 22.65
C ASP A 17 -3.66 -8.14 23.02
N ALA A 18 -3.59 -7.04 23.76
CA ALA A 18 -4.76 -6.24 24.09
C ALA A 18 -5.45 -5.67 22.84
N ALA A 19 -4.67 -5.20 21.85
CA ALA A 19 -5.21 -4.71 20.58
C ALA A 19 -5.90 -5.83 19.78
N VAL A 20 -5.31 -7.01 19.73
CA VAL A 20 -5.91 -8.19 19.08
C VAL A 20 -7.24 -8.57 19.74
N GLU A 21 -7.30 -8.60 21.08
CA GLU A 21 -8.54 -8.90 21.78
C GLU A 21 -9.63 -7.84 21.57
N ASP A 22 -9.24 -6.58 21.43
CA ASP A 22 -10.18 -5.50 21.12
C ASP A 22 -10.75 -5.63 19.69
N VAL A 23 -9.94 -6.00 18.72
CA VAL A 23 -10.40 -6.30 17.36
C VAL A 23 -11.33 -7.54 17.36
N LYS A 24 -10.99 -8.61 18.07
CA LYS A 24 -11.86 -9.78 18.23
C LYS A 24 -13.19 -9.40 18.89
N ALA A 25 -13.17 -8.52 19.88
CA ALA A 25 -14.39 -8.01 20.51
C ALA A 25 -15.24 -7.18 19.53
N CYS A 26 -14.61 -6.40 18.66
CA CYS A 26 -15.30 -5.68 17.59
C CYS A 26 -15.96 -6.65 16.59
N ILE A 27 -15.26 -7.70 16.18
CA ILE A 27 -15.82 -8.75 15.31
C ILE A 27 -17.06 -9.35 15.96
N ARG A 28 -16.99 -9.79 17.22
CA ARG A 28 -18.14 -10.33 17.98
C ARG A 28 -19.29 -9.32 18.07
N PHE A 29 -18.98 -8.05 18.25
CA PHE A 29 -20.01 -7.01 18.26
C PHE A 29 -20.71 -6.89 16.91
N ILE A 30 -19.96 -6.88 15.80
CA ILE A 30 -20.51 -6.82 14.44
C ILE A 30 -21.39 -8.06 14.18
N GLU A 31 -20.91 -9.26 14.47
CA GLU A 31 -21.69 -10.50 14.34
C GLU A 31 -23.03 -10.42 15.09
N LYS A 32 -23.00 -9.90 16.33
CA LYS A 32 -24.21 -9.74 17.13
C LYS A 32 -25.20 -8.71 16.53
N GLN A 33 -24.70 -7.64 15.91
CA GLN A 33 -25.55 -6.59 15.34
C GLN A 33 -26.12 -6.99 13.98
N THR A 34 -25.37 -7.72 13.18
CA THR A 34 -25.78 -8.11 11.82
C THR A 34 -26.48 -9.47 11.76
N GLY A 35 -26.24 -10.33 12.74
CA GLY A 35 -26.66 -11.74 12.71
C GLY A 35 -25.77 -12.62 11.80
N GLU A 36 -24.80 -12.04 11.13
CA GLU A 36 -23.87 -12.72 10.23
C GLU A 36 -22.60 -13.17 10.99
N LYS A 37 -22.04 -14.30 10.60
CA LYS A 37 -20.75 -14.76 11.13
C LYS A 37 -19.60 -14.21 10.34
N TRP A 38 -18.53 -13.84 11.05
CA TRP A 38 -17.29 -13.41 10.41
C TRP A 38 -16.71 -14.55 9.56
N ASN A 39 -16.37 -14.23 8.33
CA ASN A 39 -15.85 -15.21 7.37
C ASN A 39 -14.32 -15.11 7.24
N TRP A 40 -13.60 -15.91 8.01
CA TRP A 40 -12.14 -15.94 7.99
C TRP A 40 -11.57 -16.40 6.65
N ASP A 41 -12.22 -17.31 5.94
CA ASP A 41 -11.75 -17.76 4.62
C ASP A 41 -11.81 -16.60 3.60
N ALA A 42 -12.87 -15.81 3.65
CA ALA A 42 -13.00 -14.61 2.82
C ALA A 42 -11.94 -13.56 3.20
N TYR A 43 -11.70 -13.36 4.50
CA TYR A 43 -10.67 -12.47 5.00
C TYR A 43 -9.28 -12.89 4.53
N PHE A 44 -8.89 -14.15 4.74
CA PHE A 44 -7.60 -14.66 4.29
C PHE A 44 -7.44 -14.61 2.76
N THR A 45 -8.53 -14.82 2.03
CA THR A 45 -8.52 -14.66 0.57
C THR A 45 -8.24 -13.21 0.17
N ALA A 46 -8.82 -12.23 0.86
CA ALA A 46 -8.53 -10.82 0.64
C ALA A 46 -7.06 -10.49 0.99
N MET A 47 -6.57 -10.97 2.14
CA MET A 47 -5.18 -10.74 2.57
C MET A 47 -4.15 -11.37 1.64
N LYS A 48 -4.42 -12.54 1.06
CA LYS A 48 -3.55 -13.12 0.01
C LYS A 48 -3.46 -12.23 -1.22
N ARG A 49 -4.57 -11.62 -1.62
CA ARG A 49 -4.57 -10.64 -2.72
C ARG A 49 -3.79 -9.39 -2.34
N PHE A 50 -4.01 -8.87 -1.14
CA PHE A 50 -3.27 -7.72 -0.62
C PHE A 50 -1.75 -7.98 -0.58
N ASN A 51 -1.30 -9.14 -0.13
CA ASN A 51 0.10 -9.54 -0.17
C ASN A 51 0.67 -9.53 -1.60
N THR A 52 -0.11 -9.99 -2.58
CA THR A 52 0.29 -9.93 -3.99
C THR A 52 0.40 -8.48 -4.50
N GLU A 53 -0.51 -7.62 -4.08
CA GLU A 53 -0.45 -6.17 -4.39
C GLU A 53 0.78 -5.52 -3.74
N THR A 54 1.09 -5.89 -2.52
CA THR A 54 2.30 -5.45 -1.81
C THR A 54 3.58 -5.82 -2.57
N ASP A 55 3.67 -7.03 -3.13
CA ASP A 55 4.82 -7.43 -3.95
C ASP A 55 4.99 -6.53 -5.18
N TYR A 56 3.88 -6.19 -5.86
CA TYR A 56 3.93 -5.25 -6.98
C TYR A 56 4.35 -3.85 -6.53
N GLU A 57 3.90 -3.40 -5.37
CA GLU A 57 4.28 -2.09 -4.83
C GLU A 57 5.77 -2.03 -4.51
N LEU A 58 6.29 -3.00 -3.79
CA LEU A 58 7.71 -3.08 -3.47
C LEU A 58 8.57 -3.14 -4.74
N GLN A 59 8.16 -3.89 -5.75
CA GLN A 59 8.88 -3.96 -7.03
C GLN A 59 8.93 -2.59 -7.73
N LYS A 60 7.88 -1.80 -7.66
CA LYS A 60 7.87 -0.44 -8.21
C LYS A 60 8.89 0.45 -7.51
N TRP A 61 8.96 0.39 -6.19
CA TRP A 61 9.94 1.16 -5.42
C TRP A 61 11.38 0.72 -5.75
N GLU A 62 11.61 -0.57 -5.97
CA GLU A 62 12.92 -1.05 -6.44
C GLU A 62 13.30 -0.46 -7.80
N ILE A 63 12.36 -0.39 -8.74
CA ILE A 63 12.59 0.26 -10.04
C ILE A 63 12.89 1.75 -9.85
N ASN A 64 12.19 2.42 -8.94
CA ASN A 64 12.37 3.86 -8.70
C ASN A 64 13.74 4.23 -8.12
N LYS A 65 14.40 3.30 -7.43
CA LYS A 65 15.76 3.50 -6.91
C LYS A 65 16.84 3.44 -8.00
N THR A 66 16.51 2.98 -9.21
CA THR A 66 17.45 2.81 -10.31
C THR A 66 17.74 4.11 -11.08
N ALA A 67 18.58 4.02 -12.11
CA ALA A 67 18.82 5.13 -13.03
C ALA A 67 17.62 5.44 -13.96
N TYR A 68 16.65 4.53 -14.05
CA TYR A 68 15.49 4.61 -14.91
C TYR A 68 14.17 4.43 -14.14
N PRO A 69 13.88 5.29 -13.18
CA PRO A 69 12.63 5.23 -12.41
C PRO A 69 11.44 5.45 -13.33
N GLN A 70 10.32 4.78 -13.03
CA GLN A 70 9.16 4.73 -13.90
C GLN A 70 7.87 5.26 -13.27
N LEU A 71 7.90 5.56 -11.98
CA LEU A 71 6.73 5.99 -11.23
C LEU A 71 6.53 7.48 -11.32
N ILE A 72 5.62 7.92 -12.15
CA ILE A 72 5.32 9.34 -12.28
C ILE A 72 3.87 9.55 -12.66
N GLY A 73 3.29 10.53 -11.99
CA GLY A 73 2.05 11.14 -12.38
C GLY A 73 0.88 10.93 -11.42
N PRO A 74 -0.06 11.87 -11.44
CA PRO A 74 -1.20 11.91 -10.53
C PRO A 74 -2.12 10.71 -10.67
N THR A 75 -2.23 10.15 -11.86
CA THR A 75 -3.04 8.94 -12.10
C THR A 75 -2.51 7.74 -11.30
N TYR A 76 -1.17 7.65 -11.19
CA TYR A 76 -0.57 6.59 -10.41
C TYR A 76 -0.85 6.76 -8.92
N GLU A 77 -0.72 7.97 -8.37
CA GLU A 77 -1.01 8.25 -6.97
C GLU A 77 -2.46 7.92 -6.61
N LEU A 78 -3.39 8.30 -7.47
CA LEU A 78 -4.82 7.96 -7.29
C LEU A 78 -5.05 6.45 -7.38
N PHE A 79 -4.40 5.77 -8.32
CA PHE A 79 -4.48 4.31 -8.46
C PHE A 79 -3.93 3.60 -7.23
N ARG A 80 -2.78 4.05 -6.70
CA ARG A 80 -2.18 3.52 -5.50
C ARG A 80 -3.11 3.66 -4.28
N LYS A 81 -3.64 4.85 -4.06
CA LYS A 81 -4.59 5.09 -2.97
C LYS A 81 -5.81 4.20 -3.07
N TRP A 82 -6.34 4.04 -4.28
CA TRP A 82 -7.47 3.16 -4.49
C TRP A 82 -7.13 1.71 -4.17
N CYS A 83 -6.00 1.20 -4.63
CA CYS A 83 -5.60 -0.19 -4.40
C CYS A 83 -5.32 -0.50 -2.92
N TYR A 84 -4.60 0.37 -2.23
CA TYR A 84 -4.08 0.06 -0.89
C TYR A 84 -4.91 0.64 0.25
N GLU A 85 -5.45 1.82 0.07
CA GLU A 85 -6.17 2.51 1.14
C GLU A 85 -7.67 2.21 1.10
N MET A 86 -8.23 1.93 -0.07
CA MET A 86 -9.68 1.76 -0.24
C MET A 86 -10.10 0.33 -0.55
N ASP A 87 -9.33 -0.39 -1.34
CA ASP A 87 -9.67 -1.76 -1.74
C ASP A 87 -9.12 -2.83 -0.81
N GLY A 88 -7.82 -2.72 -0.42
CA GLY A 88 -7.20 -3.62 0.54
C GLY A 88 -7.31 -5.11 0.19
N GLY A 89 -7.30 -5.44 -1.11
CA GLY A 89 -7.43 -6.82 -1.58
C GLY A 89 -8.88 -7.34 -1.68
N LEU A 90 -9.88 -6.49 -1.46
CA LEU A 90 -11.29 -6.90 -1.53
C LEU A 90 -11.73 -7.23 -2.97
N ASP A 91 -11.35 -6.39 -3.93
CA ASP A 91 -11.73 -6.61 -5.34
C ASP A 91 -10.65 -7.40 -6.11
N PRO A 92 -10.94 -8.61 -6.59
CA PRO A 92 -9.97 -9.42 -7.34
C PRO A 92 -9.54 -8.78 -8.68
N ARG A 93 -10.24 -7.76 -9.17
CA ARG A 93 -9.88 -7.04 -10.39
C ARG A 93 -8.67 -6.13 -10.17
N THR A 94 -8.43 -5.70 -8.94
CA THR A 94 -7.31 -4.83 -8.57
C THR A 94 -5.97 -5.49 -8.88
N ILE A 95 -5.80 -6.79 -8.59
CA ILE A 95 -4.58 -7.53 -8.93
C ILE A 95 -4.26 -7.47 -10.42
N LYS A 96 -5.27 -7.65 -11.28
CA LYS A 96 -5.06 -7.56 -12.74
C LYS A 96 -4.62 -6.18 -13.18
N SER A 97 -5.09 -5.15 -12.51
CA SER A 97 -4.68 -3.76 -12.75
C SER A 97 -3.25 -3.51 -12.28
N CYS A 98 -2.89 -3.97 -11.09
CA CYS A 98 -1.53 -3.92 -10.56
C CYS A 98 -0.54 -4.67 -11.49
N GLU A 99 -0.91 -5.85 -11.95
CA GLU A 99 -0.11 -6.63 -12.90
C GLU A 99 0.13 -5.87 -14.22
N LYS A 100 -0.91 -5.24 -14.78
CA LYS A 100 -0.77 -4.43 -16.01
C LYS A 100 0.16 -3.24 -15.81
N VAL A 101 -0.02 -2.49 -14.72
CA VAL A 101 0.84 -1.36 -14.36
C VAL A 101 2.28 -1.85 -14.23
N ASN A 102 2.49 -2.93 -13.48
CA ASN A 102 3.82 -3.48 -13.27
C ASN A 102 4.50 -3.92 -14.56
N LYS A 103 3.77 -4.56 -15.49
CA LYS A 103 4.29 -4.91 -16.83
C LYS A 103 4.75 -3.68 -17.61
N ILE A 104 4.01 -2.57 -17.53
CA ILE A 104 4.38 -1.30 -18.18
C ILE A 104 5.66 -0.76 -17.57
N LEU A 105 5.75 -0.69 -16.23
CA LEU A 105 6.92 -0.20 -15.52
C LEU A 105 8.16 -1.04 -15.81
N LEU A 106 8.04 -2.35 -15.77
CA LEU A 106 9.14 -3.28 -16.09
C LEU A 106 9.61 -3.13 -17.54
N LYS A 107 8.68 -2.93 -18.48
CA LYS A 107 9.03 -2.68 -19.89
C LYS A 107 9.83 -1.39 -20.03
N GLY A 108 9.35 -0.28 -19.47
CA GLY A 108 10.05 0.99 -19.50
C GLY A 108 11.44 0.90 -18.86
N TYR A 109 11.54 0.25 -17.70
CA TYR A 109 12.81 0.02 -17.02
C TYR A 109 13.80 -0.80 -17.87
N LYS A 110 13.36 -1.93 -18.44
CA LYS A 110 14.20 -2.79 -19.31
C LYS A 110 14.67 -2.08 -20.57
N ASN A 111 13.83 -1.22 -21.12
CA ASN A 111 14.15 -0.40 -22.29
C ASN A 111 14.98 0.84 -21.93
N LYS A 112 15.28 1.08 -20.65
CA LYS A 112 15.98 2.25 -20.15
C LYS A 112 15.27 3.56 -20.55
N GLU A 113 13.96 3.53 -20.55
CA GLU A 113 13.13 4.67 -20.91
C GLU A 113 13.20 5.74 -19.81
N GLN A 114 13.32 6.99 -20.20
CA GLN A 114 13.18 8.12 -19.30
C GLN A 114 11.71 8.51 -19.23
N ALA A 115 11.09 8.31 -18.07
CA ALA A 115 9.67 8.55 -17.88
C ALA A 115 9.26 10.03 -17.82
N TRP A 116 10.22 10.97 -17.80
CA TRP A 116 9.97 12.42 -17.77
C TRP A 116 10.92 13.19 -18.68
N ARG A 117 10.59 14.47 -18.93
CA ARG A 117 11.29 15.30 -19.92
C ARG A 117 12.69 15.71 -19.50
N ASN A 118 12.90 16.02 -18.22
CA ASN A 118 14.17 16.51 -17.73
C ASN A 118 15.07 15.37 -17.23
N LYS A 119 16.38 15.54 -17.43
CA LYS A 119 17.35 14.65 -16.84
C LYS A 119 17.20 14.64 -15.31
N MET A 120 17.17 13.46 -14.71
CA MET A 120 17.15 13.32 -13.26
C MET A 120 18.43 13.95 -12.67
N ARG A 121 18.23 14.89 -11.74
CA ARG A 121 19.30 15.61 -11.04
C ARG A 121 19.41 15.18 -9.58
N TYR A 122 18.26 14.98 -8.95
CA TYR A 122 18.15 14.69 -7.53
C TYR A 122 17.19 13.54 -7.28
N ARG A 123 17.46 12.81 -6.21
CA ARG A 123 16.54 11.81 -5.64
C ARG A 123 16.08 12.32 -4.29
N ALA A 124 14.80 12.22 -4.03
CA ALA A 124 14.18 12.67 -2.80
C ALA A 124 13.38 11.54 -2.17
N ILE A 125 13.23 11.59 -0.86
CA ILE A 125 12.26 10.81 -0.10
C ILE A 125 11.28 11.84 0.48
N THR A 126 10.01 11.63 0.29
CA THR A 126 8.99 12.41 0.98
C THR A 126 8.64 11.72 2.29
N TRP A 127 8.63 12.50 3.36
CA TRP A 127 8.30 12.04 4.71
C TRP A 127 6.86 12.35 4.95
N SER A 128 5.95 12.36 4.55
CA SER A 128 4.54 12.66 4.72
C SER A 128 3.79 12.62 3.39
N CYS A 129 2.48 12.70 3.49
CA CYS A 129 1.65 12.77 2.30
C CYS A 129 2.10 13.90 1.37
N PRO A 130 2.21 13.63 0.06
CA PRO A 130 2.28 14.71 -0.90
C PRO A 130 1.05 15.62 -0.75
N PRO A 131 1.15 16.90 -1.07
CA PRO A 131 0.03 17.82 -0.92
C PRO A 131 -1.16 17.35 -1.76
N HIS A 132 -2.19 16.83 -1.12
CA HIS A 132 -3.39 16.25 -1.76
C HIS A 132 -4.14 17.25 -2.65
N TYR A 133 -4.01 18.54 -2.35
CA TYR A 133 -4.55 19.63 -3.19
C TYR A 133 -3.79 19.84 -4.49
N TYR A 134 -2.63 19.20 -4.66
CA TYR A 134 -1.82 19.27 -5.86
C TYR A 134 -1.42 17.87 -6.34
N ALA A 135 -2.36 17.15 -6.90
CA ALA A 135 -2.19 15.77 -7.39
C ALA A 135 -1.07 15.60 -8.43
N ASN A 136 -0.59 16.70 -9.02
CA ASN A 136 0.50 16.69 -9.98
C ASN A 136 1.88 17.00 -9.38
N PHE A 137 2.01 16.99 -8.05
CA PHE A 137 3.22 17.43 -7.34
C PHE A 137 4.47 16.65 -7.76
N SER A 138 4.44 15.33 -7.69
CA SER A 138 5.58 14.47 -8.05
C SER A 138 5.97 14.63 -9.53
N ASN A 139 4.98 14.77 -10.41
CA ASN A 139 5.20 15.01 -11.84
C ASN A 139 5.80 16.41 -12.10
N TRP A 140 5.36 17.42 -11.38
CA TRP A 140 5.94 18.75 -11.44
C TRP A 140 7.40 18.77 -10.96
N LEU A 141 7.71 18.12 -9.83
CA LEU A 141 9.07 17.98 -9.33
C LEU A 141 9.98 17.32 -10.38
N ALA A 142 9.53 16.22 -10.97
CA ALA A 142 10.31 15.47 -11.95
C ALA A 142 10.51 16.28 -13.24
N ASN A 143 9.44 16.83 -13.81
CA ASN A 143 9.50 17.52 -15.11
C ASN A 143 10.09 18.91 -15.06
N SER A 144 9.89 19.66 -13.96
CA SER A 144 10.38 21.04 -13.85
C SER A 144 11.78 21.12 -13.25
N TRP A 145 12.08 20.23 -12.30
CA TRP A 145 13.31 20.31 -11.49
C TRP A 145 14.23 19.12 -11.65
N GLY A 146 13.77 18.03 -12.27
CA GLY A 146 14.53 16.79 -12.36
C GLY A 146 14.68 16.09 -11.00
N ILE A 147 13.73 16.31 -10.10
CA ILE A 147 13.70 15.67 -8.77
C ILE A 147 12.81 14.43 -8.86
N ASN A 148 13.41 13.27 -8.65
CA ASN A 148 12.66 12.01 -8.56
C ASN A 148 12.37 11.67 -7.11
N VAL A 149 11.09 11.53 -6.77
CA VAL A 149 10.66 10.96 -5.49
C VAL A 149 10.84 9.46 -5.56
N VAL A 150 11.86 8.96 -4.87
CA VAL A 150 12.22 7.52 -4.88
C VAL A 150 11.23 6.71 -4.07
N VAL A 151 10.78 7.25 -2.94
CA VAL A 151 9.79 6.64 -2.07
C VAL A 151 9.04 7.72 -1.29
N GLU A 152 7.79 7.48 -1.10
CA GLU A 152 6.94 8.24 -0.19
C GLU A 152 6.70 7.39 1.05
N MET A 153 7.08 7.87 2.22
CA MET A 153 7.04 7.07 3.45
C MET A 153 5.63 6.60 3.82
N GLU A 154 4.64 7.44 3.60
CA GLU A 154 3.23 7.06 3.84
C GLU A 154 2.66 6.11 2.78
N SER A 155 3.41 5.85 1.72
CA SER A 155 3.04 4.91 0.67
C SER A 155 3.59 3.50 0.91
N LEU A 156 4.46 3.35 1.90
CA LEU A 156 4.97 2.05 2.34
C LEU A 156 4.08 1.53 3.47
N ASN A 157 2.83 1.23 3.15
CA ASN A 157 1.90 0.72 4.15
C ASN A 157 2.36 -0.61 4.72
N TYR A 158 2.96 -1.46 3.87
CA TYR A 158 3.48 -2.76 4.28
C TYR A 158 4.79 -3.09 3.58
N THR A 159 5.72 -3.65 4.33
CA THR A 159 7.01 -4.15 3.82
C THR A 159 7.14 -5.66 3.96
N LYS A 160 6.18 -6.30 4.60
CA LYS A 160 6.10 -7.76 4.79
C LYS A 160 4.70 -8.25 4.41
N HIS A 161 4.59 -9.56 4.16
CA HIS A 161 3.30 -10.19 3.96
C HIS A 161 2.55 -10.33 5.28
N LEU A 162 1.25 -10.14 5.23
CA LEU A 162 0.33 -10.45 6.32
C LEU A 162 0.17 -11.96 6.45
N ASN A 163 -0.05 -12.45 7.67
CA ASN A 163 -0.42 -13.85 7.89
C ASN A 163 -1.79 -14.14 7.27
N THR A 164 -1.91 -15.27 6.60
CA THR A 164 -3.13 -15.68 5.90
C THR A 164 -3.60 -17.08 6.28
N THR A 165 -3.19 -17.57 7.44
CA THR A 165 -3.48 -18.95 7.89
C THR A 165 -3.87 -19.04 9.35
N ASP A 166 -3.46 -18.10 10.18
CA ASP A 166 -3.78 -18.04 11.60
C ASP A 166 -4.51 -16.73 11.92
N GLU A 167 -5.67 -16.85 12.57
CA GLU A 167 -6.56 -15.73 12.85
C GLU A 167 -5.92 -14.70 13.80
N THR A 168 -5.22 -15.19 14.83
CA THR A 168 -4.59 -14.31 15.82
C THR A 168 -3.40 -13.60 15.22
N GLU A 169 -2.53 -14.31 14.52
CA GLU A 169 -1.35 -13.72 13.87
C GLU A 169 -1.74 -12.74 12.77
N ALA A 170 -2.82 -13.03 12.03
CA ALA A 170 -3.34 -12.11 11.02
C ALA A 170 -3.90 -10.80 11.60
N LEU A 171 -4.33 -10.81 12.86
CA LEU A 171 -4.75 -9.61 13.58
C LEU A 171 -3.59 -8.88 14.28
N ARG A 172 -2.46 -9.55 14.45
CA ARG A 172 -1.22 -8.97 15.00
C ARG A 172 -0.39 -8.24 13.95
N ASP A 173 -0.49 -8.65 12.68
CA ASP A 173 0.18 -8.04 11.55
C ASP A 173 -0.38 -6.67 11.20
#